data_afcc9f0173318cb059283a1b90118c47
#
_entry.id   afcc9f0173318cb059283a1b90118c47
#
_cell.length_a   1.000
_cell.length_b   1.000
_cell.length_c   1.000
_cell.angle_alpha   90.00
_cell.angle_beta   90.00
_cell.angle_gamma   90.00
#
_symmetry.space_group_name_H-M   'P 1'
#
loop_
_entity.id
_entity.type
_entity.pdbx_description
1 polymer ?
#
loop_
_entity_poly.entity_id
_entity_poly.type
_entity_poly.pdbx_seq_one_letter_code
_entity_poly.pdbx_strand_id
1 'polypeptide(L)'
;MTAQELESFLYSHFPLMGEQSIRVERVEDGLVEVRMVYHDRHLRPGGTISGASLMTLADTAMYLVVLAMIGPVALAVTTNLNINFLRKPAPADVIAQARLLKLGKRLAVGEVTMRSEGQAEPVAHATLTYSIPPDRESI
;
A
#
# COMPACT_ATOMS: atom_id res chain seq x y z
N MET A 1 0.99 13.83 6.57
CA MET A 1 -0.21 14.00 5.73
C MET A 1 -1.38 13.27 6.37
N THR A 2 -2.56 13.83 6.24
CA THR A 2 -3.80 13.19 6.69
C THR A 2 -4.23 12.10 5.70
N ALA A 3 -5.18 11.26 6.12
CA ALA A 3 -5.73 10.23 5.23
C ALA A 3 -6.30 10.84 3.94
N GLN A 4 -7.05 11.94 4.07
CA GLN A 4 -7.64 12.62 2.92
C GLN A 4 -6.58 13.23 1.99
N GLU A 5 -5.54 13.82 2.56
CA GLU A 5 -4.44 14.38 1.79
C GLU A 5 -3.68 13.29 1.02
N LEU A 6 -3.43 12.15 1.65
CA LEU A 6 -2.77 11.01 1.01
C LEU A 6 -3.59 10.47 -0.15
N GLU A 7 -4.89 10.31 0.06
CA GLU A 7 -5.78 9.79 -0.99
C GLU A 7 -5.86 10.75 -2.17
N SER A 8 -5.98 12.04 -1.91
CA SER A 8 -6.01 13.07 -2.95
C SER A 8 -4.68 13.12 -3.72
N PHE A 9 -3.56 13.03 -3.02
CA PHE A 9 -2.24 13.01 -3.64
C PHE A 9 -2.08 11.79 -4.55
N LEU A 10 -2.50 10.61 -4.07
CA LEU A 10 -2.41 9.37 -4.82
C LEU A 10 -3.16 9.47 -6.14
N TYR A 11 -4.40 9.92 -6.11
CA TYR A 11 -5.23 10.01 -7.33
C TYR A 11 -4.76 11.11 -8.26
N SER A 12 -4.20 12.19 -7.73
CA SER A 12 -3.65 13.28 -8.52
C SER A 12 -2.41 12.87 -9.30
N HIS A 13 -1.52 12.10 -8.68
CA HIS A 13 -0.24 11.70 -9.29
C HIS A 13 -0.32 10.35 -10.01
N PHE A 14 -1.29 9.52 -9.67
CA PHE A 14 -1.49 8.22 -10.26
C PHE A 14 -2.96 8.04 -10.64
N PRO A 15 -3.42 8.70 -11.75
CA PRO A 15 -4.85 8.69 -12.11
C PRO A 15 -5.44 7.29 -12.28
N LEU A 16 -4.62 6.32 -12.69
CA LEU A 16 -5.08 4.93 -12.88
C LEU A 16 -5.38 4.22 -11.55
N MET A 17 -4.95 4.78 -10.42
CA MET A 17 -5.23 4.19 -9.10
C MET A 17 -6.71 4.28 -8.74
N GLY A 18 -7.47 5.17 -9.35
CA GLY A 18 -8.92 5.20 -9.20
C GLY A 18 -9.56 3.89 -9.63
N GLU A 19 -8.98 3.23 -10.63
CA GLU A 19 -9.45 1.93 -11.11
C GLU A 19 -9.14 0.81 -10.11
N GLN A 20 -8.15 0.99 -9.25
CA GLN A 20 -7.81 0.03 -8.19
C GLN A 20 -8.72 0.17 -6.97
N SER A 21 -9.49 1.26 -6.90
CA SER A 21 -10.41 1.52 -5.79
C SER A 21 -9.73 1.51 -4.43
N ILE A 22 -8.63 2.24 -4.32
CA ILE A 22 -7.85 2.35 -3.08
C ILE A 22 -8.41 3.47 -2.22
N ARG A 23 -8.61 3.19 -0.92
CA ARG A 23 -9.02 4.17 0.08
C ARG A 23 -8.07 4.16 1.25
N VAL A 24 -7.76 5.35 1.77
CA VAL A 24 -6.94 5.48 2.97
C VAL A 24 -7.88 5.57 4.17
N GLU A 25 -7.86 4.53 5.00
CA GLU A 25 -8.78 4.40 6.13
C GLU A 25 -8.26 5.09 7.39
N ARG A 26 -6.95 5.00 7.65
CA ARG A 26 -6.39 5.48 8.90
C ARG A 26 -4.91 5.82 8.73
N VAL A 27 -4.48 6.90 9.38
CA VAL A 27 -3.08 7.31 9.42
C VAL A 27 -2.69 7.55 10.87
N GLU A 28 -1.60 6.91 11.29
CA GLU A 28 -0.99 7.08 12.59
C GLU A 28 0.51 7.24 12.40
N ASP A 29 1.24 7.53 13.47
CA ASP A 29 2.69 7.66 13.40
C ASP A 29 3.33 6.34 12.96
N GLY A 30 3.94 6.35 11.78
CA GLY A 30 4.59 5.18 11.21
C GLY A 30 3.65 4.07 10.75
N LEU A 31 2.34 4.35 10.61
CA LEU A 31 1.35 3.36 10.23
C LEU A 31 0.26 3.97 9.36
N VAL A 32 -0.08 3.27 8.28
CA VAL A 32 -1.21 3.62 7.42
C VAL A 32 -2.02 2.37 7.14
N GLU A 33 -3.34 2.49 7.25
CA GLU A 33 -4.26 1.42 6.89
C GLU A 33 -5.00 1.82 5.63
N VAL A 34 -5.00 0.91 4.64
CA VAL A 34 -5.50 1.15 3.29
C VAL A 34 -6.48 0.04 2.94
N ARG A 35 -7.54 0.40 2.26
CA ARG A 35 -8.56 -0.55 1.79
C ARG A 35 -8.52 -0.61 0.26
N MET A 36 -8.44 -1.81 -0.28
CA MET A 36 -8.73 -2.06 -1.69
C MET A 36 -10.18 -2.56 -1.78
N VAL A 37 -11.05 -1.74 -2.35
CA VAL A 37 -12.45 -2.10 -2.50
C VAL A 37 -12.57 -3.22 -3.54
N TYR A 38 -13.31 -4.27 -3.20
CA TYR A 38 -13.49 -5.44 -4.05
C TYR A 38 -14.09 -5.07 -5.40
N HIS A 39 -13.51 -5.63 -6.45
CA HIS A 39 -14.03 -5.51 -7.81
C HIS A 39 -13.62 -6.73 -8.63
N ASP A 40 -14.42 -7.08 -9.63
CA ASP A 40 -14.16 -8.25 -10.48
C ASP A 40 -12.80 -8.19 -11.19
N ARG A 41 -12.30 -6.98 -11.50
CA ARG A 41 -10.99 -6.82 -12.15
C ARG A 41 -9.81 -7.26 -11.28
N HIS A 42 -10.03 -7.46 -9.99
CA HIS A 42 -8.99 -7.97 -9.07
C HIS A 42 -8.86 -9.49 -9.12
N LEU A 43 -9.82 -10.15 -9.75
CA LEU A 43 -9.92 -11.60 -9.71
C LEU A 43 -9.00 -12.27 -10.73
N ARG A 44 -8.62 -13.48 -10.40
CA ARG A 44 -7.95 -14.43 -11.27
C ARG A 44 -8.92 -15.59 -11.57
N PRO A 45 -8.57 -16.48 -12.52
CA PRO A 45 -9.34 -17.71 -12.72
C PRO A 45 -9.55 -18.47 -11.40
N GLY A 46 -10.77 -18.88 -11.13
CA GLY A 46 -11.14 -19.50 -9.86
C GLY A 46 -11.81 -18.54 -8.88
N GLY A 47 -12.01 -17.27 -9.25
CA GLY A 47 -12.78 -16.30 -8.45
C GLY A 47 -12.04 -15.75 -7.24
N THR A 48 -10.70 -15.86 -7.20
CA THR A 48 -9.91 -15.30 -6.10
C THR A 48 -9.19 -14.03 -6.54
N ILE A 49 -8.92 -13.14 -5.59
CA ILE A 49 -8.14 -11.93 -5.85
C ILE A 49 -6.73 -12.32 -6.26
N SER A 50 -6.25 -11.72 -7.35
CA SER A 50 -4.95 -12.08 -7.92
C SER A 50 -3.78 -11.65 -7.02
N GLY A 51 -2.68 -12.41 -7.11
CA GLY A 51 -1.43 -12.02 -6.45
C GLY A 51 -0.93 -10.67 -6.93
N ALA A 52 -1.11 -10.36 -8.22
CA ALA A 52 -0.74 -9.07 -8.78
C ALA A 52 -1.48 -7.91 -8.11
N SER A 53 -2.79 -8.07 -7.85
CA SER A 53 -3.56 -7.05 -7.14
C SER A 53 -3.06 -6.86 -5.72
N LEU A 54 -2.71 -7.94 -5.03
CA LEU A 54 -2.15 -7.88 -3.68
C LEU A 54 -0.78 -7.21 -3.66
N MET A 55 0.06 -7.46 -4.67
CA MET A 55 1.36 -6.79 -4.80
C MET A 55 1.19 -5.29 -5.02
N THR A 56 0.26 -4.89 -5.87
CA THR A 56 -0.05 -3.47 -6.09
C THR A 56 -0.53 -2.82 -4.81
N LEU A 57 -1.41 -3.48 -4.06
CA LEU A 57 -1.90 -2.96 -2.79
C LEU A 57 -0.77 -2.81 -1.77
N ALA A 58 0.10 -3.81 -1.65
CA ALA A 58 1.24 -3.75 -0.73
C ALA A 58 2.16 -2.59 -1.07
N ASP A 59 2.50 -2.43 -2.34
CA ASP A 59 3.37 -1.36 -2.81
C ASP A 59 2.74 0.02 -2.58
N THR A 60 1.47 0.16 -2.89
CA THR A 60 0.73 1.41 -2.69
C THR A 60 0.67 1.77 -1.19
N ALA A 61 0.37 0.80 -0.33
CA ALA A 61 0.30 1.04 1.10
C ALA A 61 1.65 1.49 1.68
N MET A 62 2.74 0.87 1.22
CA MET A 62 4.09 1.28 1.62
C MET A 62 4.42 2.69 1.14
N TYR A 63 4.09 3.02 -0.11
CA TYR A 63 4.26 4.37 -0.64
C TYR A 63 3.55 5.39 0.26
N LEU A 64 2.32 5.10 0.62
CA LEU A 64 1.51 6.01 1.43
C LEU A 64 2.04 6.18 2.86
N VAL A 65 2.54 5.12 3.50
CA VAL A 65 3.11 5.27 4.85
C VAL A 65 4.41 6.07 4.82
N VAL A 66 5.19 5.96 3.77
CA VAL A 66 6.39 6.80 3.60
C VAL A 66 5.97 8.27 3.46
N LEU A 67 5.03 8.57 2.59
CA LEU A 67 4.55 9.94 2.40
C LEU A 67 3.88 10.52 3.64
N ALA A 68 3.18 9.68 4.40
CA ALA A 68 2.55 10.12 5.65
C ALA A 68 3.59 10.72 6.61
N MET A 69 4.79 10.18 6.59
CA MET A 69 5.86 10.58 7.51
C MET A 69 6.74 11.71 6.98
N ILE A 70 7.00 11.75 5.67
CA ILE A 70 7.97 12.71 5.11
C ILE A 70 7.33 13.79 4.25
N GLY A 71 6.04 13.71 3.99
CA GLY A 71 5.33 14.64 3.13
C GLY A 71 5.27 14.20 1.67
N PRO A 72 4.75 15.07 0.79
CA PRO A 72 4.41 14.70 -0.60
C PRO A 72 5.65 14.57 -1.49
N VAL A 73 6.34 13.45 -1.38
CA VAL A 73 7.54 13.14 -2.16
C VAL A 73 7.18 12.14 -3.25
N ALA A 74 6.67 12.64 -4.36
CA ALA A 74 6.13 11.82 -5.44
C ALA A 74 7.13 10.82 -6.01
N LEU A 75 8.42 11.16 -6.01
CA LEU A 75 9.47 10.34 -6.62
C LEU A 75 10.10 9.31 -5.67
N ALA A 76 9.56 9.13 -4.47
CA ALA A 76 9.94 7.98 -3.64
C ALA A 76 9.56 6.71 -4.40
N VAL A 77 10.48 5.74 -4.49
CA VAL A 77 10.28 4.57 -5.34
C VAL A 77 10.66 3.27 -4.63
N THR A 78 9.98 2.21 -5.01
CA THR A 78 10.25 0.86 -4.54
C THR A 78 11.60 0.37 -5.09
N THR A 79 12.46 -0.10 -4.21
CA THR A 79 13.72 -0.76 -4.61
C THR A 79 13.68 -2.25 -4.35
N ASN A 80 12.85 -2.69 -3.41
CA ASN A 80 12.71 -4.11 -3.11
C ASN A 80 11.30 -4.37 -2.59
N LEU A 81 10.71 -5.45 -3.05
CA LEU A 81 9.43 -5.95 -2.54
C LEU A 81 9.52 -7.46 -2.44
N ASN A 82 9.29 -7.98 -1.25
CA ASN A 82 9.24 -9.42 -0.99
C ASN A 82 7.88 -9.72 -0.37
N ILE A 83 7.10 -10.56 -1.02
CA ILE A 83 5.75 -10.88 -0.56
C ILE A 83 5.56 -12.39 -0.44
N ASN A 84 4.89 -12.79 0.63
CA ASN A 84 4.45 -14.17 0.83
C ASN A 84 2.93 -14.21 0.82
N PHE A 85 2.38 -15.06 -0.02
CA PHE A 85 0.95 -15.32 -0.08
C PHE A 85 0.65 -16.46 0.87
N LEU A 86 -0.14 -16.19 1.90
CA LEU A 86 -0.34 -17.09 3.02
C LEU A 86 -1.64 -17.88 2.94
N ARG A 87 -2.69 -17.25 2.40
CA ARG A 87 -4.02 -17.83 2.32
C ARG A 87 -4.73 -17.30 1.09
N LYS A 88 -5.71 -18.06 0.63
CA LYS A 88 -6.59 -17.64 -0.45
C LYS A 88 -7.47 -16.47 0.04
N PRO A 89 -7.44 -15.30 -0.63
CA PRO A 89 -8.30 -14.19 -0.24
C PRO A 89 -9.77 -14.52 -0.49
N ALA A 90 -10.63 -14.02 0.39
CA ALA A 90 -12.07 -14.06 0.17
C ALA A 90 -12.47 -13.08 -0.94
N PRO A 91 -13.65 -13.25 -1.59
CA PRO A 91 -14.18 -12.27 -2.54
C PRO A 91 -14.76 -11.08 -1.76
N ALA A 92 -13.89 -10.27 -1.18
CA ALA A 92 -14.20 -9.16 -0.29
C ALA A 92 -13.12 -8.11 -0.38
N ASP A 93 -13.36 -6.95 0.22
CA ASP A 93 -12.34 -5.91 0.32
C ASP A 93 -11.10 -6.46 1.03
N VAL A 94 -9.94 -5.95 0.67
CA VAL A 94 -8.67 -6.30 1.33
C VAL A 94 -8.18 -5.09 2.11
N ILE A 95 -7.85 -5.32 3.37
CA ILE A 95 -7.31 -4.30 4.26
C ILE A 95 -5.81 -4.52 4.36
N ALA A 96 -5.04 -3.49 4.02
CA ALA A 96 -3.59 -3.50 4.10
C ALA A 96 -3.14 -2.55 5.20
N GLN A 97 -2.34 -3.05 6.13
CA GLN A 97 -1.75 -2.24 7.17
C GLN A 97 -0.25 -2.14 6.90
N ALA A 98 0.20 -0.94 6.57
CA ALA A 98 1.60 -0.66 6.32
C ALA A 98 2.23 -0.03 7.56
N ARG A 99 3.37 -0.56 7.97
CA ARG A 99 4.10 -0.09 9.15
C ARG A 99 5.56 0.12 8.77
N LEU A 100 6.10 1.31 9.11
CA LEU A 100 7.52 1.57 8.94
C LEU A 100 8.31 0.88 10.03
N LEU A 101 9.36 0.17 9.64
CA LEU A 101 10.31 -0.47 10.55
C LEU A 101 11.54 0.43 10.75
N LYS A 102 11.92 1.15 9.70
CA LYS A 102 13.02 2.10 9.75
C LYS A 102 12.79 3.20 8.71
N LEU A 103 12.98 4.44 9.13
CA LEU A 103 12.89 5.60 8.24
C LEU A 103 14.20 6.37 8.31
N GLY A 104 15.04 6.23 7.28
CA GLY A 104 16.27 6.98 7.13
C GLY A 104 16.12 8.14 6.15
N LYS A 105 17.21 8.81 5.84
CA LYS A 105 17.20 9.93 4.89
C LYS A 105 16.97 9.49 3.46
N ARG A 106 17.51 8.33 3.10
CA ARG A 106 17.50 7.82 1.71
C ARG A 106 16.75 6.52 1.56
N LEU A 107 16.56 5.78 2.65
CA LEU A 107 15.90 4.47 2.62
C LEU A 107 14.86 4.39 3.71
N ALA A 108 13.71 3.83 3.35
CA ALA A 108 12.67 3.46 4.27
C ALA A 108 12.41 1.96 4.14
N VAL A 109 12.33 1.28 5.27
CA VAL A 109 12.02 -0.14 5.32
C VAL A 109 10.72 -0.33 6.08
N GLY A 110 9.82 -1.10 5.51
CA GLY A 110 8.52 -1.32 6.13
C GLY A 110 7.96 -2.71 5.83
N GLU A 111 6.82 -2.96 6.43
CA GLU A 111 6.08 -4.19 6.18
C GLU A 111 4.61 -3.88 5.95
N VAL A 112 3.94 -4.73 5.18
CA VAL A 112 2.52 -4.61 4.91
C VAL A 112 1.88 -5.96 5.18
N THR A 113 0.89 -5.96 6.07
CA THR A 113 0.08 -7.13 6.35
C THR A 113 -1.28 -6.92 5.71
N MET A 114 -1.74 -7.90 4.92
CA MET A 114 -3.01 -7.80 4.20
C MET A 114 -3.95 -8.90 4.67
N ARG A 115 -5.22 -8.53 4.87
CA ARG A 115 -6.26 -9.46 5.27
C ARG A 115 -7.55 -9.17 4.53
N SER A 116 -8.36 -10.19 4.34
CA SER A 116 -9.72 -10.00 3.82
C SER A 116 -10.57 -9.34 4.90
N GLU A 117 -11.45 -8.41 4.49
CA GLU A 117 -12.36 -7.78 5.43
C GLU A 117 -13.19 -8.83 6.16
N GLY A 118 -13.35 -8.66 7.47
CA GLY A 118 -14.08 -9.58 8.32
C GLY A 118 -13.30 -10.80 8.77
N GLN A 119 -12.06 -10.96 8.33
CA GLN A 119 -11.19 -12.07 8.72
C GLN A 119 -9.96 -11.53 9.43
N ALA A 120 -9.55 -12.18 10.52
CA ALA A 120 -8.42 -11.75 11.32
C ALA A 120 -7.08 -12.24 10.75
N GLU A 121 -7.08 -13.42 10.11
CA GLU A 121 -5.85 -14.02 9.61
C GLU A 121 -5.36 -13.36 8.33
N PRO A 122 -4.06 -13.06 8.22
CA PRO A 122 -3.54 -12.40 7.01
C PRO A 122 -3.57 -13.33 5.80
N VAL A 123 -3.88 -12.76 4.64
CA VAL A 123 -3.82 -13.46 3.35
C VAL A 123 -2.45 -13.30 2.70
N ALA A 124 -1.73 -12.23 3.05
CA ALA A 124 -0.39 -11.98 2.53
C ALA A 124 0.39 -11.07 3.48
N HIS A 125 1.71 -11.17 3.42
CA HIS A 125 2.62 -10.31 4.16
C HIS A 125 3.78 -9.93 3.25
N ALA A 126 4.14 -8.65 3.24
CA ALA A 126 5.23 -8.14 2.42
C ALA A 126 6.21 -7.33 3.26
N THR A 127 7.47 -7.37 2.86
CA THR A 127 8.49 -6.43 3.32
C THR A 127 8.95 -5.62 2.12
N LEU A 128 9.13 -4.31 2.31
CA LEU A 128 9.48 -3.42 1.22
C LEU A 128 10.57 -2.45 1.66
N THR A 129 11.41 -2.08 0.69
CA THR A 129 12.37 -1.00 0.85
C THR A 129 12.08 0.05 -0.21
N TYR A 130 12.00 1.31 0.22
CA TYR A 130 11.82 2.46 -0.66
C TYR A 130 13.06 3.33 -0.64
N SER A 131 13.38 3.87 -1.82
CA SER A 131 14.40 4.90 -1.97
C SER A 131 13.73 6.26 -1.92
N ILE A 132 14.26 7.14 -1.08
CA ILE A 132 13.79 8.52 -0.95
C ILE A 132 14.77 9.40 -1.70
N PRO A 133 14.32 10.22 -2.68
CA PRO A 133 15.24 11.09 -3.42
C PRO A 133 15.89 12.12 -2.50
N PRO A 134 17.16 12.51 -2.78
CA PRO A 134 17.88 13.49 -1.96
C PRO A 134 17.20 14.86 -1.96
N ASP A 135 16.58 15.25 -3.05
CA ASP A 135 15.82 16.48 -3.19
C ASP A 135 14.34 16.17 -3.11
N ARG A 136 13.77 16.38 -1.92
CA ARG A 136 12.37 16.08 -1.65
C ARG A 136 11.40 17.06 -2.28
N GLU A 137 11.87 18.21 -2.75
CA GLU A 137 11.04 19.22 -3.39
C GLU A 137 10.97 19.04 -4.90
N SER A 138 11.81 18.19 -5.44
CA SER A 138 11.91 17.87 -6.86
C SER A 138 10.82 16.88 -7.25
N ILE A 139 9.77 17.38 -7.86
CA ILE A 139 8.65 16.54 -8.31
C ILE A 139 8.52 16.62 -9.82
#